data_955cd89757e902b2bf29fb9fc4ce6da1
#
_entry.id   955cd89757e902b2bf29fb9fc4ce6da1
#
_cell.length_a   1.000
_cell.length_b   1.000
_cell.length_c   1.000
_cell.angle_alpha   90.00
_cell.angle_beta   90.00
_cell.angle_gamma   90.00
#
_symmetry.space_group_name_H-M   'P 1'
#
loop_
_entity.id
_entity.type
_entity.pdbx_description
1 polymer ?
#
loop_
_entity_poly.entity_id
_entity_poly.type
_entity_poly.pdbx_seq_one_letter_code
_entity_poly.pdbx_strand_id
1 'polypeptide(L)'
;MIVELVSVGTELLLGNIVNTNTQYLAEQCALLGLSLYHQSVVGDNHDRLAEVVKTALGRSDVVILTGGLGPTEDDLTKEVCAEVMGYKLVEDPHTREHLEQFFKNNIYKEIPDNNWKQAMVPEGALILDNHNGMAPGLILEKDGKTAILLPGPPAELYPMFKEQVYPYLQKQQPEMIRSAVVKICGMGESQVEDCLLYTSKSVWNSSSVTIRGSALSTVWGIKYIRPGRTSRTELT
;
A
#
# COMPACT_ATOMS: atom_id res chain seq x y z
N MET A 1 2.89 7.52 11.84
CA MET A 1 3.50 7.52 10.49
C MET A 1 2.40 7.80 9.48
N ILE A 2 2.61 8.78 8.60
CA ILE A 2 1.64 9.20 7.57
C ILE A 2 1.97 8.44 6.28
N VAL A 3 0.95 7.82 5.70
CA VAL A 3 1.05 7.05 4.44
C VAL A 3 0.15 7.67 3.39
N GLU A 4 0.59 7.68 2.14
CA GLU A 4 -0.21 8.03 0.97
C GLU A 4 -0.19 6.88 -0.04
N LEU A 5 -1.33 6.62 -0.68
CA LEU A 5 -1.46 5.61 -1.73
C LEU A 5 -1.55 6.29 -3.10
N VAL A 6 -0.75 5.82 -4.05
CA VAL A 6 -0.77 6.28 -5.43
C VAL A 6 -1.00 5.08 -6.35
N SER A 7 -2.10 5.08 -7.07
CA SER A 7 -2.40 4.05 -8.07
C SER A 7 -2.04 4.57 -9.46
N VAL A 8 -1.20 3.82 -10.16
CA VAL A 8 -0.73 4.15 -11.52
C VAL A 8 -1.42 3.22 -12.51
N GLY A 9 -2.10 3.80 -13.48
CA GLY A 9 -2.79 3.08 -14.54
C GLY A 9 -3.90 3.91 -15.17
N THR A 10 -3.81 4.06 -16.47
CA THR A 10 -4.81 4.82 -17.28
C THR A 10 -6.18 4.14 -17.24
N GLU A 11 -6.25 2.82 -17.15
CA GLU A 11 -7.49 2.04 -17.03
C GLU A 11 -8.28 2.34 -15.75
N LEU A 12 -7.59 2.72 -14.68
CA LEU A 12 -8.22 3.17 -13.43
C LEU A 12 -8.90 4.53 -13.61
N LEU A 13 -8.23 5.46 -14.30
CA LEU A 13 -8.80 6.78 -14.59
C LEU A 13 -10.02 6.71 -15.52
N LEU A 14 -10.00 5.78 -16.49
CA LEU A 14 -11.09 5.57 -17.41
C LEU A 14 -12.26 4.80 -16.80
N GLY A 15 -12.10 4.28 -15.58
CA GLY A 15 -13.14 3.50 -14.90
C GLY A 15 -13.34 2.09 -15.49
N ASN A 16 -12.37 1.59 -16.25
CA ASN A 16 -12.44 0.26 -16.85
C ASN A 16 -12.34 -0.84 -15.82
N ILE A 17 -11.64 -0.59 -14.71
CA ILE A 17 -11.49 -1.49 -13.58
C ILE A 17 -11.72 -0.78 -12.26
N VAL A 18 -12.12 -1.55 -11.22
CA VAL A 18 -12.27 -1.05 -9.86
C VAL A 18 -10.92 -1.09 -9.17
N ASN A 19 -10.55 -0.02 -8.45
CA ASN A 19 -9.30 0.06 -7.69
C ASN A 19 -9.38 -0.75 -6.38
N THR A 20 -9.33 -2.06 -6.48
CA THR A 20 -9.37 -2.98 -5.33
C THR A 20 -8.06 -2.98 -4.54
N ASN A 21 -6.94 -2.66 -5.18
CA ASN A 21 -5.64 -2.55 -4.53
C ASN A 21 -5.63 -1.44 -3.46
N THR A 22 -6.15 -0.28 -3.80
CA THR A 22 -6.25 0.84 -2.86
C THR A 22 -7.13 0.50 -1.66
N GLN A 23 -8.26 -0.18 -1.88
CA GLN A 23 -9.11 -0.65 -0.79
C GLN A 23 -8.34 -1.59 0.13
N TYR A 24 -7.69 -2.61 -0.41
CA TYR A 24 -6.91 -3.57 0.35
C TYR A 24 -5.80 -2.90 1.16
N LEU A 25 -4.98 -2.06 0.50
CA LEU A 25 -3.87 -1.36 1.16
C LEU A 25 -4.36 -0.41 2.25
N ALA A 26 -5.46 0.30 2.05
CA ALA A 26 -6.05 1.16 3.06
C ALA A 26 -6.50 0.38 4.30
N GLU A 27 -7.09 -0.81 4.12
CA GLU A 27 -7.44 -1.71 5.21
C GLU A 27 -6.20 -2.19 5.98
N GLN A 28 -5.13 -2.58 5.26
CA GLN A 28 -3.88 -3.02 5.88
C GLN A 28 -3.17 -1.87 6.63
N CYS A 29 -3.12 -0.67 6.04
CA CYS A 29 -2.58 0.52 6.70
C CYS A 29 -3.35 0.83 8.00
N ALA A 30 -4.67 0.73 7.98
CA ALA A 30 -5.49 0.93 9.18
C ALA A 30 -5.21 -0.12 10.27
N LEU A 31 -4.98 -1.39 9.90
CA LEU A 31 -4.60 -2.44 10.85
C LEU A 31 -3.23 -2.19 11.47
N LEU A 32 -2.28 -1.65 10.70
CA LEU A 32 -0.95 -1.27 11.16
C LEU A 32 -0.93 0.03 11.98
N GLY A 33 -2.05 0.74 12.10
CA GLY A 33 -2.07 2.03 12.81
C GLY A 33 -1.47 3.20 12.03
N LEU A 34 -1.36 3.06 10.72
CA LEU A 34 -0.85 4.10 9.85
C LEU A 34 -1.94 5.12 9.52
N SER A 35 -1.57 6.39 9.47
CA SER A 35 -2.50 7.48 9.14
C SER A 35 -2.54 7.70 7.63
N LEU A 36 -3.66 7.39 7.00
CA LEU A 36 -3.89 7.57 5.58
C LEU A 36 -4.82 8.77 5.35
N TYR A 37 -4.30 9.85 4.78
CA TYR A 37 -5.07 11.07 4.51
C TYR A 37 -5.34 11.32 3.02
N HIS A 38 -4.49 10.77 2.14
CA HIS A 38 -4.57 11.00 0.71
C HIS A 38 -4.46 9.70 -0.08
N GLN A 39 -5.24 9.61 -1.15
CA GLN A 39 -5.19 8.58 -2.17
C GLN A 39 -5.28 9.26 -3.52
N SER A 40 -4.36 8.94 -4.43
CA SER A 40 -4.30 9.52 -5.76
C SER A 40 -4.34 8.42 -6.82
N VAL A 41 -4.95 8.72 -7.97
CA VAL A 41 -4.88 7.89 -9.17
C VAL A 41 -4.25 8.73 -10.26
N VAL A 42 -3.26 8.19 -10.96
CA VAL A 42 -2.56 8.86 -12.06
C VAL A 42 -2.43 7.91 -13.25
N GLY A 43 -2.57 8.43 -14.46
CA GLY A 43 -2.32 7.65 -15.67
C GLY A 43 -0.84 7.51 -15.98
N ASP A 44 -0.52 6.66 -16.93
CA ASP A 44 0.83 6.29 -17.36
C ASP A 44 1.49 7.45 -18.15
N ASN A 45 1.91 8.47 -17.42
CA ASN A 45 2.56 9.65 -17.95
C ASN A 45 3.64 10.14 -16.99
N HIS A 46 4.86 10.27 -17.48
CA HIS A 46 6.05 10.59 -16.70
C HIS A 46 5.89 11.86 -15.84
N ASP A 47 5.55 12.99 -16.46
CA ASP A 47 5.54 14.29 -15.76
C ASP A 47 4.46 14.37 -14.70
N ARG A 48 3.26 13.85 -15.01
CA ARG A 48 2.15 13.80 -14.05
C ARG A 48 2.46 12.88 -12.87
N LEU A 49 3.05 11.71 -13.15
CA LEU A 49 3.47 10.79 -12.10
C LEU A 49 4.57 11.41 -11.22
N ALA A 50 5.55 12.07 -11.82
CA ALA A 50 6.62 12.76 -11.09
C ALA A 50 6.07 13.86 -10.16
N GLU A 51 5.10 14.65 -10.63
CA GLU A 51 4.42 15.68 -9.83
C GLU A 51 3.67 15.07 -8.64
N VAL A 52 2.90 13.99 -8.88
CA VAL A 52 2.16 13.29 -7.83
C VAL A 52 3.11 12.69 -6.80
N VAL A 53 4.18 12.03 -7.23
CA VAL A 53 5.18 11.42 -6.33
C VAL A 53 5.89 12.48 -5.49
N LYS A 54 6.33 13.60 -6.09
CA LYS A 54 6.95 14.72 -5.37
C LYS A 54 6.00 15.30 -4.31
N THR A 55 4.74 15.49 -4.67
CA THR A 55 3.72 16.01 -3.76
C THR A 55 3.46 15.05 -2.61
N ALA A 56 3.30 13.77 -2.90
CA ALA A 56 3.05 12.73 -1.91
C ALA A 56 4.22 12.59 -0.93
N LEU A 57 5.47 12.51 -1.41
CA LEU A 57 6.68 12.46 -0.59
C LEU A 57 6.87 13.72 0.27
N GLY A 58 6.41 14.88 -0.24
CA GLY A 58 6.48 16.14 0.51
C GLY A 58 5.61 16.18 1.77
N ARG A 59 4.49 15.45 1.80
CA ARG A 59 3.49 15.49 2.88
C ARG A 59 3.30 14.18 3.65
N SER A 60 3.91 13.10 3.18
CA SER A 60 3.79 11.77 3.81
C SER A 60 5.16 11.21 4.16
N ASP A 61 5.23 10.30 5.13
CA ASP A 61 6.45 9.60 5.52
C ASP A 61 6.71 8.43 4.56
N VAL A 62 5.63 7.76 4.15
CA VAL A 62 5.65 6.61 3.23
C VAL A 62 4.66 6.84 2.10
N VAL A 63 5.09 6.60 0.87
CA VAL A 63 4.24 6.57 -0.32
C VAL A 63 4.24 5.16 -0.88
N ILE A 64 3.06 4.55 -0.99
CA ILE A 64 2.91 3.23 -1.59
C ILE A 64 2.31 3.41 -2.98
N LEU A 65 3.08 3.03 -4.00
CA LEU A 65 2.65 3.08 -5.40
C LEU A 65 2.25 1.68 -5.87
N THR A 66 1.22 1.60 -6.70
CA THR A 66 0.76 0.33 -7.30
C THR A 66 0.60 0.48 -8.80
N GLY A 67 1.14 -0.46 -9.58
CA GLY A 67 1.11 -0.45 -11.04
C GLY A 67 2.33 0.20 -11.69
N GLY A 68 2.45 0.07 -13.00
CA GLY A 68 3.53 0.63 -13.82
C GLY A 68 4.92 0.04 -13.56
N LEU A 69 4.99 -1.25 -13.17
CA LEU A 69 6.24 -2.01 -12.96
C LEU A 69 6.50 -3.06 -14.06
N GLY A 70 5.63 -3.16 -15.05
CA GLY A 70 5.77 -4.09 -16.15
C GLY A 70 6.94 -3.76 -17.09
N PRO A 71 7.06 -4.52 -18.19
CA PRO A 71 8.16 -4.38 -19.15
C PRO A 71 7.86 -3.37 -20.27
N THR A 72 6.66 -2.80 -20.33
CA THR A 72 6.25 -1.95 -21.44
C THR A 72 6.79 -0.51 -21.30
N GLU A 73 6.73 0.27 -22.34
CA GLU A 73 7.28 1.65 -22.34
C GLU A 73 6.49 2.60 -21.44
N ASP A 74 5.21 2.32 -21.26
CA ASP A 74 4.28 3.05 -20.39
C ASP A 74 4.38 2.65 -18.91
N ASP A 75 5.08 1.55 -18.58
CA ASP A 75 5.42 1.19 -17.20
C ASP A 75 6.58 2.06 -16.70
N LEU A 76 6.28 3.19 -16.07
CA LEU A 76 7.27 4.23 -15.70
C LEU A 76 7.44 4.43 -14.19
N THR A 77 6.71 3.69 -13.36
CA THR A 77 6.66 3.96 -11.91
C THR A 77 8.02 3.90 -11.24
N LYS A 78 8.81 2.91 -11.60
CA LYS A 78 10.15 2.70 -11.03
C LYS A 78 11.12 3.80 -11.47
N GLU A 79 11.14 4.13 -12.75
CA GLU A 79 11.99 5.13 -13.35
C GLU A 79 11.70 6.51 -12.74
N VAL A 80 10.43 6.87 -12.66
CA VAL A 80 9.99 8.15 -12.09
C VAL A 80 10.31 8.25 -10.60
N CYS A 81 10.07 7.19 -9.82
CA CYS A 81 10.42 7.19 -8.41
C CYS A 81 11.95 7.29 -8.19
N ALA A 82 12.74 6.59 -9.00
CA ALA A 82 14.20 6.68 -8.97
C ALA A 82 14.66 8.12 -9.28
N GLU A 83 14.14 8.76 -10.32
CA GLU A 83 14.45 10.13 -10.68
C GLU A 83 14.08 11.12 -9.57
N VAL A 84 12.83 11.07 -9.08
CA VAL A 84 12.33 11.99 -8.05
C VAL A 84 13.11 11.88 -6.76
N MET A 85 13.51 10.66 -6.37
CA MET A 85 14.29 10.42 -5.17
C MET A 85 15.82 10.51 -5.43
N GLY A 86 16.25 10.73 -6.68
CA GLY A 86 17.66 10.90 -7.05
C GLY A 86 18.48 9.62 -6.91
N TYR A 87 17.91 8.49 -7.33
CA TYR A 87 18.57 7.20 -7.47
C TYR A 87 19.00 6.96 -8.91
N LYS A 88 20.07 6.19 -9.08
CA LYS A 88 20.46 5.64 -10.38
C LYS A 88 19.86 4.26 -10.54
N LEU A 89 19.48 3.91 -11.76
CA LEU A 89 19.07 2.54 -12.08
C LEU A 89 20.31 1.71 -12.39
N VAL A 90 20.38 0.54 -11.77
CA VAL A 90 21.45 -0.44 -11.96
C VAL A 90 20.82 -1.81 -12.23
N GLU A 91 21.54 -2.67 -12.97
CA GLU A 91 21.09 -4.04 -13.17
C GLU A 91 21.27 -4.84 -11.88
N ASP A 92 20.20 -5.48 -11.41
CA ASP A 92 20.22 -6.36 -10.26
C ASP A 92 20.35 -7.83 -10.68
N PRO A 93 21.43 -8.51 -10.27
CA PRO A 93 21.67 -9.92 -10.66
C PRO A 93 20.58 -10.88 -10.14
N HIS A 94 20.03 -10.62 -8.94
CA HIS A 94 18.99 -11.47 -8.36
C HIS A 94 17.69 -11.39 -9.17
N THR A 95 17.24 -10.17 -9.49
CA THR A 95 16.06 -9.96 -10.34
C THR A 95 16.27 -10.54 -11.75
N ARG A 96 17.48 -10.37 -12.31
CA ARG A 96 17.83 -10.96 -13.60
C ARG A 96 17.70 -12.48 -13.59
N GLU A 97 18.27 -13.14 -12.57
CA GLU A 97 18.19 -14.60 -12.43
C GLU A 97 16.73 -15.06 -12.26
N HIS A 98 15.92 -14.32 -11.48
CA HIS A 98 14.49 -14.59 -11.33
C HIS A 98 13.75 -14.56 -12.67
N LEU A 99 13.99 -13.54 -13.49
CA LEU A 99 13.41 -13.44 -14.84
C LEU A 99 13.83 -14.62 -15.72
N GLU A 100 15.12 -14.98 -15.73
CA GLU A 100 15.61 -16.12 -16.49
C GLU A 100 14.94 -17.45 -16.07
N GLN A 101 14.78 -17.66 -14.77
CA GLN A 101 14.11 -18.85 -14.23
C GLN A 101 12.62 -18.86 -14.57
N PHE A 102 11.94 -17.70 -14.48
CA PHE A 102 10.54 -17.58 -14.82
C PHE A 102 10.28 -17.97 -16.29
N PHE A 103 11.09 -17.46 -17.21
CA PHE A 103 10.95 -17.78 -18.64
C PHE A 103 11.35 -19.22 -18.96
N LYS A 104 12.37 -19.79 -18.31
CA LYS A 104 12.73 -21.20 -18.48
C LYS A 104 11.63 -22.18 -18.10
N ASN A 105 10.85 -21.82 -17.07
CA ASN A 105 9.75 -22.63 -16.55
C ASN A 105 8.43 -22.44 -17.31
N ASN A 106 8.36 -21.46 -18.20
CA ASN A 106 7.20 -21.16 -19.03
C ASN A 106 7.41 -21.62 -20.49
N ILE A 107 6.33 -21.58 -21.28
CA ILE A 107 6.28 -22.03 -22.69
C ILE A 107 7.17 -21.16 -23.61
N TYR A 108 7.59 -19.99 -23.15
CA TYR A 108 8.38 -19.03 -23.91
C TYR A 108 9.86 -19.42 -23.88
N LYS A 109 10.43 -19.67 -25.06
CA LYS A 109 11.84 -20.07 -25.20
C LYS A 109 12.84 -18.91 -25.16
N GLU A 110 12.38 -17.71 -25.43
CA GLU A 110 13.21 -16.49 -25.50
C GLU A 110 12.60 -15.39 -24.65
N ILE A 111 13.45 -14.66 -23.93
CA ILE A 111 13.05 -13.51 -23.13
C ILE A 111 13.02 -12.30 -24.07
N PRO A 112 11.87 -11.63 -24.28
CA PRO A 112 11.84 -10.41 -25.08
C PRO A 112 12.72 -9.33 -24.45
N ASP A 113 13.41 -8.53 -25.28
CA ASP A 113 14.38 -7.54 -24.83
C ASP A 113 13.82 -6.52 -23.83
N ASN A 114 12.56 -6.14 -23.99
CA ASN A 114 11.89 -5.20 -23.08
C ASN A 114 11.71 -5.74 -21.66
N ASN A 115 11.71 -7.06 -21.45
CA ASN A 115 11.59 -7.64 -20.11
C ASN A 115 12.82 -7.37 -19.24
N TRP A 116 14.00 -7.14 -19.84
CA TRP A 116 15.21 -6.79 -19.09
C TRP A 116 15.11 -5.45 -18.38
N LYS A 117 14.18 -4.58 -18.80
CA LYS A 117 13.83 -3.37 -18.07
C LYS A 117 13.47 -3.66 -16.61
N GLN A 118 12.84 -4.81 -16.33
CA GLN A 118 12.45 -5.18 -14.95
C GLN A 118 13.65 -5.53 -14.07
N ALA A 119 14.79 -5.94 -14.65
CA ALA A 119 16.02 -6.19 -13.91
C ALA A 119 16.77 -4.90 -13.52
N MET A 120 16.42 -3.76 -14.13
CA MET A 120 16.97 -2.45 -13.76
C MET A 120 16.25 -1.94 -12.52
N VAL A 121 16.94 -1.79 -11.40
CA VAL A 121 16.39 -1.34 -10.12
C VAL A 121 17.14 -0.11 -9.59
N PRO A 122 16.53 0.73 -8.75
CA PRO A 122 17.22 1.81 -8.08
C PRO A 122 18.35 1.28 -7.19
N GLU A 123 19.53 1.87 -7.30
CA GLU A 123 20.74 1.44 -6.57
C GLU A 123 20.50 1.49 -5.04
N GLY A 124 20.66 0.34 -4.37
CA GLY A 124 20.45 0.21 -2.94
C GLY A 124 18.98 0.08 -2.51
N ALA A 125 18.04 -0.05 -3.43
CA ALA A 125 16.66 -0.39 -3.10
C ALA A 125 16.57 -1.79 -2.47
N LEU A 126 15.65 -1.96 -1.52
CA LEU A 126 15.27 -3.28 -1.04
C LEU A 126 14.33 -3.92 -2.05
N ILE A 127 14.72 -5.08 -2.57
CA ILE A 127 13.95 -5.83 -3.55
C ILE A 127 12.95 -6.72 -2.83
N LEU A 128 11.71 -6.69 -3.31
CA LEU A 128 10.63 -7.55 -2.83
C LEU A 128 10.38 -8.62 -3.89
N ASP A 129 10.59 -9.87 -3.52
CA ASP A 129 10.42 -11.01 -4.43
C ASP A 129 8.96 -11.18 -4.86
N ASN A 130 8.76 -11.38 -6.17
CA ASN A 130 7.45 -11.65 -6.74
C ASN A 130 7.33 -13.13 -7.09
N HIS A 131 6.68 -13.89 -6.22
CA HIS A 131 6.49 -15.33 -6.44
C HIS A 131 5.37 -15.66 -7.44
N ASN A 132 4.54 -14.68 -7.78
CA ASN A 132 3.36 -14.85 -8.64
C ASN A 132 3.47 -14.12 -9.99
N GLY A 133 4.59 -13.44 -10.25
CA GLY A 133 4.82 -12.67 -11.45
C GLY A 133 6.31 -12.39 -11.70
N MET A 134 6.58 -11.49 -12.65
CA MET A 134 7.95 -11.16 -13.07
C MET A 134 8.48 -9.89 -12.43
N ALA A 135 7.62 -8.87 -12.29
CA ALA A 135 8.04 -7.56 -11.80
C ALA A 135 8.32 -7.61 -10.29
N PRO A 136 9.53 -7.33 -9.82
CA PRO A 136 9.79 -7.22 -8.39
C PRO A 136 9.07 -5.99 -7.81
N GLY A 137 8.69 -6.06 -6.54
CA GLY A 137 8.41 -4.86 -5.78
C GLY A 137 9.70 -4.23 -5.27
N LEU A 138 9.65 -2.96 -4.88
CA LEU A 138 10.82 -2.21 -4.45
C LEU A 138 10.50 -1.32 -3.25
N ILE A 139 11.45 -1.19 -2.33
CA ILE A 139 11.40 -0.17 -1.26
C ILE A 139 12.63 0.74 -1.42
N LEU A 140 12.37 2.03 -1.57
CA LEU A 140 13.37 3.08 -1.66
C LEU A 140 13.29 3.95 -0.42
N GLU A 141 14.43 4.17 0.24
CA GLU A 141 14.52 4.99 1.46
C GLU A 141 15.52 6.12 1.28
N LYS A 142 15.08 7.37 1.40
CA LYS A 142 15.97 8.53 1.31
C LYS A 142 15.45 9.68 2.15
N ASP A 143 16.33 10.33 2.89
CA ASP A 143 16.05 11.55 3.67
C ASP A 143 14.84 11.39 4.61
N GLY A 144 14.67 10.20 5.21
CA GLY A 144 13.56 9.89 6.10
C GLY A 144 12.21 9.69 5.38
N LYS A 145 12.22 9.57 4.05
CA LYS A 145 11.06 9.26 3.22
C LYS A 145 11.20 7.87 2.61
N THR A 146 10.08 7.18 2.47
CA THR A 146 10.03 5.83 1.91
C THR A 146 9.06 5.79 0.73
N ALA A 147 9.49 5.26 -0.40
CA ALA A 147 8.60 4.88 -1.50
C ALA A 147 8.57 3.35 -1.62
N ILE A 148 7.38 2.79 -1.61
CA ILE A 148 7.14 1.34 -1.77
C ILE A 148 6.41 1.13 -3.08
N LEU A 149 7.02 0.41 -4.00
CA LEU A 149 6.49 0.15 -5.33
C LEU A 149 6.01 -1.29 -5.41
N LEU A 150 4.76 -1.48 -5.78
CA LEU A 150 4.11 -2.79 -5.85
C LEU A 150 3.50 -3.03 -7.24
N PRO A 151 3.44 -4.29 -7.72
CA PRO A 151 2.82 -4.61 -9.00
C PRO A 151 1.32 -4.28 -9.03
N GLY A 152 0.78 -4.13 -10.23
CA GLY A 152 -0.64 -3.83 -10.45
C GLY A 152 -1.59 -4.99 -10.15
N PRO A 153 -1.32 -6.22 -10.63
CA PRO A 153 -2.23 -7.36 -10.43
C PRO A 153 -2.42 -7.71 -8.95
N PRO A 154 -3.68 -7.81 -8.45
CA PRO A 154 -3.96 -8.15 -7.04
C PRO A 154 -3.36 -9.48 -6.61
N ALA A 155 -3.28 -10.47 -7.53
CA ALA A 155 -2.69 -11.78 -7.26
C ALA A 155 -1.18 -11.72 -6.93
N GLU A 156 -0.49 -10.69 -7.39
CA GLU A 156 0.92 -10.43 -7.10
C GLU A 156 1.07 -9.50 -5.89
N LEU A 157 0.30 -8.41 -5.86
CA LEU A 157 0.39 -7.38 -4.83
C LEU A 157 0.05 -7.90 -3.44
N TYR A 158 -1.07 -8.64 -3.28
CA TYR A 158 -1.54 -9.04 -1.95
C TYR A 158 -0.55 -9.94 -1.21
N PRO A 159 -0.01 -11.02 -1.80
CA PRO A 159 1.00 -11.83 -1.14
C PRO A 159 2.27 -11.03 -0.85
N MET A 160 2.78 -10.27 -1.81
CA MET A 160 3.98 -9.45 -1.67
C MET A 160 3.84 -8.45 -0.52
N PHE A 161 2.71 -7.75 -0.43
CA PHE A 161 2.44 -6.83 0.66
C PHE A 161 2.40 -7.58 2.01
N LYS A 162 1.62 -8.65 2.10
CA LYS A 162 1.43 -9.40 3.35
C LYS A 162 2.72 -10.01 3.89
N GLU A 163 3.55 -10.55 3.00
CA GLU A 163 4.73 -11.32 3.38
C GLU A 163 5.96 -10.44 3.60
N GLN A 164 6.08 -9.34 2.87
CA GLN A 164 7.30 -8.53 2.85
C GLN A 164 7.08 -7.09 3.33
N VAL A 165 6.06 -6.39 2.83
CA VAL A 165 5.82 -4.98 3.18
C VAL A 165 5.18 -4.83 4.56
N TYR A 166 4.21 -5.67 4.90
CA TYR A 166 3.53 -5.60 6.20
C TYR A 166 4.51 -5.74 7.37
N PRO A 167 5.41 -6.77 7.43
CA PRO A 167 6.39 -6.87 8.50
C PRO A 167 7.43 -5.75 8.48
N TYR A 168 7.78 -5.20 7.31
CA TYR A 168 8.66 -4.04 7.18
C TYR A 168 8.03 -2.79 7.83
N LEU A 169 6.78 -2.47 7.49
CA LEU A 169 6.06 -1.32 8.07
C LEU A 169 5.78 -1.52 9.57
N GLN A 170 5.47 -2.74 10.00
CA GLN A 170 5.22 -3.07 11.40
C GLN A 170 6.44 -2.83 12.29
N LYS A 171 7.66 -3.06 11.78
CA LYS A 171 8.90 -2.77 12.52
C LYS A 171 9.10 -1.27 12.73
N GLN A 172 8.67 -0.45 11.78
CA GLN A 172 8.78 1.02 11.88
C GLN A 172 7.67 1.64 12.73
N GLN A 173 6.51 0.98 12.82
CA GLN A 173 5.35 1.42 13.59
C GLN A 173 4.98 0.34 14.62
N PRO A 174 5.59 0.34 15.83
CA PRO A 174 5.31 -0.67 16.84
C PRO A 174 3.91 -0.54 17.49
N GLU A 175 3.22 0.58 17.28
CA GLU A 175 1.88 0.78 17.80
C GLU A 175 0.83 0.07 16.92
N MET A 176 0.24 -1.00 17.44
CA MET A 176 -0.85 -1.71 16.76
C MET A 176 -2.20 -1.09 17.09
N ILE A 177 -3.00 -0.86 16.07
CA ILE A 177 -4.42 -0.51 16.22
C ILE A 177 -5.25 -1.79 16.27
N ARG A 178 -6.02 -1.96 17.35
CA ARG A 178 -7.04 -3.02 17.43
C ARG A 178 -8.38 -2.43 17.01
N SER A 179 -9.03 -3.02 16.02
CA SER A 179 -10.38 -2.65 15.60
C SER A 179 -11.38 -3.73 15.96
N ALA A 180 -12.55 -3.32 16.43
CA ALA A 180 -13.70 -4.20 16.62
C ALA A 180 -14.90 -3.62 15.86
N VAL A 181 -15.67 -4.48 15.21
CA VAL A 181 -16.91 -4.08 14.54
C VAL A 181 -18.07 -4.55 15.41
N VAL A 182 -18.88 -3.60 15.88
CA VAL A 182 -20.13 -3.90 16.60
C VAL A 182 -21.28 -3.66 15.64
N LYS A 183 -22.06 -4.69 15.38
CA LYS A 183 -23.27 -4.59 14.55
C LYS A 183 -24.45 -4.25 15.45
N ILE A 184 -25.14 -3.15 15.17
CA ILE A 184 -26.31 -2.70 15.92
C ILE A 184 -27.50 -2.71 14.97
N CYS A 185 -28.64 -3.26 15.40
CA CYS A 185 -29.89 -3.22 14.65
C CYS A 185 -31.01 -2.67 15.54
N GLY A 186 -32.04 -2.08 14.92
CA GLY A 186 -33.21 -1.53 15.62
C GLY A 186 -33.03 -0.15 16.24
N MET A 187 -31.88 0.53 16.02
CA MET A 187 -31.63 1.92 16.46
C MET A 187 -31.29 2.81 15.27
N GLY A 188 -31.69 4.07 15.31
CA GLY A 188 -31.27 5.06 14.33
C GLY A 188 -29.82 5.50 14.55
N GLU A 189 -29.15 5.98 13.48
CA GLU A 189 -27.74 6.42 13.50
C GLU A 189 -27.47 7.45 14.60
N SER A 190 -28.30 8.49 14.70
CA SER A 190 -28.17 9.54 15.71
C SER A 190 -28.27 9.01 17.14
N GLN A 191 -29.14 8.03 17.39
CA GLN A 191 -29.25 7.41 18.72
C GLN A 191 -28.01 6.59 19.08
N VAL A 192 -27.44 5.89 18.09
CA VAL A 192 -26.19 5.14 18.26
C VAL A 192 -25.02 6.08 18.54
N GLU A 193 -24.95 7.20 17.82
CA GLU A 193 -23.92 8.23 18.00
C GLU A 193 -23.98 8.85 19.41
N ASP A 194 -25.15 9.26 19.85
CA ASP A 194 -25.36 9.82 21.20
C ASP A 194 -24.96 8.83 22.29
N CYS A 195 -25.33 7.57 22.16
CA CYS A 195 -24.96 6.51 23.10
C CYS A 195 -23.45 6.30 23.16
N LEU A 196 -22.75 6.33 22.02
CA LEU A 196 -21.31 6.15 21.94
C LEU A 196 -20.53 7.36 22.44
N LEU A 197 -20.98 8.57 22.15
CA LEU A 197 -20.36 9.80 22.65
C LEU A 197 -20.44 9.87 24.18
N TYR A 198 -21.55 9.42 24.75
CA TYR A 198 -21.73 9.37 26.20
C TYR A 198 -20.79 8.35 26.87
N THR A 199 -20.67 7.15 26.31
CA THR A 199 -19.79 6.09 26.83
C THR A 199 -18.31 6.34 26.53
N SER A 200 -17.96 6.97 25.41
CA SER A 200 -16.56 7.23 25.05
C SER A 200 -15.90 8.29 25.91
N LYS A 201 -16.64 9.30 26.40
CA LYS A 201 -16.10 10.34 27.28
C LYS A 201 -15.67 9.81 28.65
N SER A 202 -16.26 8.72 29.13
CA SER A 202 -15.95 8.15 30.45
C SER A 202 -14.87 7.05 30.45
N VAL A 203 -14.60 6.43 29.30
CA VAL A 203 -13.76 5.21 29.21
C VAL A 203 -12.56 5.36 28.28
N TRP A 204 -12.55 6.38 27.38
CA TRP A 204 -11.65 6.32 26.21
C TRP A 204 -11.08 7.70 25.85
N ASN A 205 -9.95 8.06 26.40
CA ASN A 205 -9.29 9.35 26.14
C ASN A 205 -8.58 9.48 24.79
N SER A 206 -8.61 8.48 23.90
CA SER A 206 -7.89 8.53 22.60
C SER A 206 -8.36 7.50 21.58
N SER A 207 -9.67 7.43 21.32
CA SER A 207 -10.19 6.48 20.33
C SER A 207 -11.08 7.19 19.31
N SER A 208 -10.87 6.92 18.02
CA SER A 208 -11.79 7.36 16.97
C SER A 208 -12.84 6.28 16.71
N VAL A 209 -14.09 6.68 16.62
CA VAL A 209 -15.23 5.83 16.29
C VAL A 209 -15.72 6.21 14.89
N THR A 210 -15.76 5.25 13.98
CA THR A 210 -16.35 5.44 12.65
C THR A 210 -17.64 4.63 12.56
N ILE A 211 -18.76 5.31 12.31
CA ILE A 211 -20.06 4.67 12.08
C ILE A 211 -20.27 4.52 10.59
N ARG A 212 -20.55 3.29 10.12
CA ARG A 212 -20.94 3.02 8.73
C ARG A 212 -22.30 2.34 8.71
N GLY A 213 -23.25 2.90 7.97
CA GLY A 213 -24.53 2.32 7.70
C GLY A 213 -24.74 2.08 6.20
N SER A 214 -25.49 1.04 5.83
CA SER A 214 -26.00 0.89 4.47
C SER A 214 -27.47 1.30 4.43
N ALA A 215 -27.86 2.05 3.42
CA ALA A 215 -29.25 2.55 3.25
C ALA A 215 -30.32 1.46 3.06
N LEU A 216 -29.92 0.18 2.97
CA LEU A 216 -30.79 -0.97 2.69
C LEU A 216 -30.92 -1.97 3.85
N SER A 217 -30.24 -1.76 4.95
CA SER A 217 -30.36 -2.63 6.13
C SER A 217 -30.35 -1.81 7.41
N THR A 218 -31.22 -2.13 8.35
CA THR A 218 -31.26 -1.60 9.72
C THR A 218 -30.08 -2.07 10.58
N VAL A 219 -28.95 -2.44 9.96
CA VAL A 219 -27.76 -2.95 10.63
C VAL A 219 -26.64 -1.92 10.48
N TRP A 220 -26.19 -1.38 11.59
CA TRP A 220 -25.08 -0.45 11.68
C TRP A 220 -23.81 -1.16 12.12
N GLY A 221 -22.69 -0.90 11.44
CA GLY A 221 -21.38 -1.40 11.83
C GLY A 221 -20.55 -0.29 12.45
N ILE A 222 -20.10 -0.47 13.68
CA ILE A 222 -19.18 0.44 14.35
C ILE A 222 -17.79 -0.16 14.31
N LYS A 223 -16.85 0.50 13.65
CA LYS A 223 -15.45 0.11 13.68
C LYS A 223 -14.75 0.87 14.82
N TYR A 224 -14.32 0.14 15.80
CA TYR A 224 -13.63 0.65 16.97
C TYR A 224 -12.12 0.53 16.78
N ILE A 225 -11.38 1.61 16.99
CA ILE A 225 -9.92 1.65 16.81
C ILE A 225 -9.27 2.07 18.14
N ARG A 226 -8.45 1.19 18.73
CA ARG A 226 -7.69 1.47 19.95
C ARG A 226 -6.19 1.39 19.69
N PRO A 227 -5.38 2.41 20.06
CA PRO A 227 -3.92 2.27 20.12
C PRO A 227 -3.55 1.20 21.15
N GLY A 228 -2.83 0.16 20.72
CA GLY A 228 -2.35 -0.89 21.63
C GLY A 228 -1.10 -0.42 22.34
N ARG A 229 -1.14 -0.24 23.67
CA ARG A 229 0.09 -0.23 24.48
C ARG A 229 0.62 -1.66 24.54
N THR A 230 1.86 -1.88 24.15
CA THR A 230 2.60 -3.09 24.47
C THR A 230 2.82 -3.11 25.99
N SER A 231 2.02 -3.89 26.72
CA SER A 231 2.36 -4.24 28.09
C SER A 231 3.57 -5.18 28.03
N ARG A 232 4.75 -4.68 28.39
CA ARG A 232 5.80 -5.55 28.89
C ARG A 232 5.24 -6.27 30.13
N THR A 233 4.91 -7.53 29.98
CA THR A 233 4.75 -8.43 31.12
C THR A 233 6.14 -8.80 31.53
N GLU A 234 6.67 -8.12 32.53
CA GLU A 234 7.78 -8.65 33.33
C GLU A 234 7.22 -9.84 34.09
N LEU A 235 7.66 -11.04 33.75
CA LEU A 235 7.51 -12.24 34.55
C LEU A 235 8.67 -12.21 35.56
N THR A 236 8.35 -11.95 36.80
CA THR A 236 9.14 -12.40 37.95
C THR A 236 8.69 -13.81 38.33
#